data_a17dc7c582444b45f953219f6c870956
#
_entry.id   a17dc7c582444b45f953219f6c870956
#
_cell.length_a   1.000
_cell.length_b   1.000
_cell.length_c   1.000
_cell.angle_alpha   90.00
_cell.angle_beta   90.00
_cell.angle_gamma   90.00
#
_symmetry.space_group_name_H-M   'P 1'
#
loop_
_entity.id
_entity.type
_entity.pdbx_description
1 polymer ?
#
loop_
_entity_poly.entity_id
_entity_poly.type
_entity_poly.pdbx_seq_one_letter_code
_entity_poly.pdbx_strand_id
1 'polypeptide(L)'
;MWDVFLLLVATMAALDDGVVVGVGPRGLVRLPLDRHVVITGPTRSGKTRLAKRIIKRSGLPAVVLDWHGEYSGVRLDARLLKFDVGKFDKKLLAEVVGLGLNLNEPSIYFLYRAIKSAKISTLGDVAKALDDFLVATRSEVEMKAAIIRRLEYVADVFERGKVPVEAVFKTRRVAVVDLSKLRLYEEKVLASLFVLASLYNHLANRGVSKRPNALLVVDEAQNILKRGDVVRYLFFESAKYGLRVMLVTNEMPPGDILVHSYVVMTRPHFTYTFSAKRSALIRDNKVEELWII
;
A
#
# COMPACT_ATOMS: atom_id res chain seq x y z
N MET A 1 14.27 26.75 21.62
CA MET A 1 14.55 27.02 20.19
C MET A 1 15.71 26.17 19.66
N TRP A 2 16.82 26.04 20.39
CA TRP A 2 17.98 25.20 20.01
C TRP A 2 17.67 23.71 20.00
N ASP A 3 16.87 23.17 20.93
CA ASP A 3 16.50 21.75 20.98
C ASP A 3 15.65 21.31 19.78
N VAL A 4 14.76 22.19 19.30
CA VAL A 4 13.95 21.92 18.09
C VAL A 4 14.82 21.97 16.85
N PHE A 5 15.81 22.89 16.80
CA PHE A 5 16.77 22.97 15.69
C PHE A 5 17.70 21.77 15.66
N LEU A 6 18.23 21.35 16.82
CA LEU A 6 19.06 20.13 16.95
C LEU A 6 18.28 18.87 16.60
N LEU A 7 17.02 18.76 17.00
CA LEU A 7 16.14 17.67 16.63
C LEU A 7 15.88 17.65 15.11
N LEU A 8 15.68 18.82 14.52
CA LEU A 8 15.47 18.97 13.07
C LEU A 8 16.74 18.62 12.28
N VAL A 9 17.91 19.07 12.74
CA VAL A 9 19.20 18.76 12.14
C VAL A 9 19.54 17.27 12.31
N ALA A 10 19.29 16.68 13.48
CA ALA A 10 19.48 15.25 13.71
C ALA A 10 18.51 14.40 12.86
N THR A 11 17.26 14.86 12.68
CA THR A 11 16.28 14.20 11.80
C THR A 11 16.68 14.34 10.33
N MET A 12 17.21 15.49 9.91
CA MET A 12 17.71 15.70 8.54
C MET A 12 18.96 14.87 8.26
N ALA A 13 19.93 14.80 9.20
CA ALA A 13 21.10 13.95 9.08
C ALA A 13 20.75 12.45 9.06
N ALA A 14 19.71 12.03 9.81
CA ALA A 14 19.22 10.67 9.78
C ALA A 14 18.55 10.28 8.45
N LEU A 15 18.01 11.26 7.71
CA LEU A 15 17.42 11.04 6.39
C LEU A 15 18.50 10.88 5.31
N ASP A 16 19.61 11.61 5.41
CA ASP A 16 20.73 11.51 4.46
C ASP A 16 21.54 10.22 4.67
N ASP A 17 21.68 9.75 5.92
CA ASP A 17 22.44 8.53 6.29
C ASP A 17 21.61 7.23 6.29
N GLY A 18 20.28 7.31 6.20
CA GLY A 18 19.37 6.16 6.26
C GLY A 18 19.10 5.64 7.68
N VAL A 19 18.16 4.72 7.76
CA VAL A 19 17.67 4.10 9.02
C VAL A 19 18.52 2.90 9.39
N VAL A 20 19.03 2.83 10.63
CA VAL A 20 19.74 1.65 11.12
C VAL A 20 18.79 0.46 11.20
N VAL A 21 19.08 -0.59 10.44
CA VAL A 21 18.28 -1.82 10.37
C VAL A 21 18.94 -3.01 11.04
N GLY A 22 20.25 -2.96 11.22
CA GLY A 22 20.97 -4.05 11.85
C GLY A 22 22.46 -3.76 12.05
N VAL A 23 23.19 -4.80 12.41
CA VAL A 23 24.65 -4.81 12.54
C VAL A 23 25.21 -5.86 11.60
N GLY A 24 26.11 -5.46 10.73
CA GLY A 24 26.86 -6.35 9.85
C GLY A 24 28.32 -6.52 10.31
N PRO A 25 29.13 -7.27 9.56
CA PRO A 25 30.54 -7.49 9.87
C PRO A 25 31.37 -6.19 9.93
N ARG A 26 30.91 -5.15 9.24
CA ARG A 26 31.59 -3.84 9.15
C ARG A 26 30.97 -2.76 10.05
N GLY A 27 30.05 -3.12 10.94
CA GLY A 27 29.36 -2.20 11.84
C GLY A 27 27.87 -2.03 11.55
N LEU A 28 27.33 -0.83 11.82
CA LEU A 28 25.90 -0.54 11.63
C LEU A 28 25.50 -0.56 10.16
N VAL A 29 24.47 -1.33 9.84
CA VAL A 29 23.88 -1.38 8.51
C VAL A 29 22.72 -0.40 8.44
N ARG A 30 22.80 0.54 7.49
CA ARG A 30 21.80 1.58 7.28
C ARG A 30 21.03 1.33 5.98
N LEU A 31 19.74 1.52 6.06
CA LEU A 31 18.80 1.45 4.93
C LEU A 31 18.45 2.87 4.51
N PRO A 32 18.88 3.32 3.34
CA PRO A 32 18.44 4.60 2.80
C PRO A 32 16.94 4.58 2.51
N LEU A 33 16.29 5.74 2.53
CA LEU A 33 14.86 5.87 2.21
C LEU A 33 14.62 6.71 0.94
N ASP A 34 15.61 6.81 0.07
CA ASP A 34 15.51 7.47 -1.25
C ASP A 34 14.79 6.59 -2.29
N ARG A 35 14.73 5.28 -2.07
CA ARG A 35 13.94 4.30 -2.86
C ARG A 35 12.85 3.64 -2.02
N HIS A 36 12.00 2.87 -2.67
CA HIS A 36 11.06 1.98 -1.99
C HIS A 36 11.80 0.88 -1.21
N VAL A 37 11.11 0.21 -0.30
CA VAL A 37 11.68 -0.83 0.53
C VAL A 37 10.84 -2.09 0.41
N VAL A 38 11.47 -3.23 0.23
CA VAL A 38 10.85 -4.55 0.30
C VAL A 38 11.44 -5.30 1.49
N ILE A 39 10.57 -5.75 2.39
CA ILE A 39 10.95 -6.65 3.48
C ILE A 39 10.31 -8.00 3.18
N THR A 40 11.12 -8.98 2.83
CA THR A 40 10.65 -10.32 2.47
C THR A 40 11.28 -11.39 3.34
N GLY A 41 10.64 -12.54 3.41
CA GLY A 41 11.11 -13.71 4.16
C GLY A 41 9.96 -14.56 4.68
N PRO A 42 10.25 -15.72 5.28
CA PRO A 42 9.23 -16.65 5.74
C PRO A 42 8.38 -16.07 6.88
N THR A 43 7.24 -16.68 7.13
CA THR A 43 6.40 -16.36 8.29
C THR A 43 7.20 -16.49 9.57
N ARG A 44 6.98 -15.56 10.53
CA ARG A 44 7.69 -15.48 11.82
C ARG A 44 9.20 -15.19 11.71
N SER A 45 9.69 -14.71 10.58
CA SER A 45 11.10 -14.29 10.42
C SER A 45 11.42 -12.90 10.99
N GLY A 46 10.41 -12.17 11.46
CA GLY A 46 10.59 -10.85 12.09
C GLY A 46 10.34 -9.66 11.14
N LYS A 47 9.73 -9.86 9.97
CA LYS A 47 9.40 -8.80 8.99
C LYS A 47 8.63 -7.64 9.61
N THR A 48 7.49 -7.94 10.23
CA THR A 48 6.63 -6.92 10.89
C THR A 48 7.39 -6.17 12.00
N ARG A 49 8.23 -6.88 12.75
CA ARG A 49 9.08 -6.27 13.79
C ARG A 49 10.09 -5.30 13.19
N LEU A 50 10.72 -5.66 12.08
CA LEU A 50 11.65 -4.80 11.36
C LEU A 50 10.92 -3.59 10.77
N ALA A 51 9.76 -3.78 10.12
CA ALA A 51 8.94 -2.70 9.57
C ALA A 51 8.58 -1.66 10.65
N LYS A 52 8.11 -2.09 11.82
CA LYS A 52 7.81 -1.21 12.97
C LYS A 52 9.03 -0.39 13.42
N ARG A 53 10.22 -0.99 13.39
CA ARG A 53 11.46 -0.28 13.75
C ARG A 53 11.84 0.76 12.71
N ILE A 54 11.73 0.42 11.42
CA ILE A 54 11.99 1.37 10.34
C ILE A 54 11.02 2.55 10.44
N ILE A 55 9.72 2.31 10.63
CA ILE A 55 8.72 3.35 10.83
C ILE A 55 9.14 4.29 11.98
N LYS A 56 9.46 3.71 13.15
CA LYS A 56 9.85 4.50 14.33
C LYS A 56 11.12 5.31 14.11
N ARG A 57 12.12 4.72 13.45
CA ARG A 57 13.45 5.33 13.27
C ARG A 57 13.50 6.30 12.10
N SER A 58 12.60 6.18 11.13
CA SER A 58 12.55 7.08 9.96
C SER A 58 12.12 8.50 10.32
N GLY A 59 11.34 8.67 11.38
CA GLY A 59 10.75 9.96 11.75
C GLY A 59 9.71 10.49 10.75
N LEU A 60 9.46 9.76 9.65
CA LEU A 60 8.47 10.15 8.64
C LEU A 60 7.04 9.87 9.11
N PRO A 61 6.08 10.73 8.74
CA PRO A 61 4.67 10.36 8.81
C PRO A 61 4.43 9.07 8.03
N ALA A 62 3.70 8.12 8.63
CA ALA A 62 3.47 6.83 8.00
C ALA A 62 1.98 6.47 7.98
N VAL A 63 1.54 5.89 6.86
CA VAL A 63 0.27 5.19 6.71
C VAL A 63 0.55 3.70 6.64
N VAL A 64 -0.10 2.91 7.48
CA VAL A 64 0.09 1.46 7.53
C VAL A 64 -1.21 0.77 7.17
N LEU A 65 -1.19 -0.09 6.16
CA LEU A 65 -2.26 -1.04 5.85
C LEU A 65 -2.00 -2.32 6.65
N ASP A 66 -2.71 -2.46 7.77
CA ASP A 66 -2.47 -3.51 8.77
C ASP A 66 -3.46 -4.67 8.61
N TRP A 67 -3.02 -5.75 7.99
CA TRP A 67 -3.86 -6.91 7.69
C TRP A 67 -4.22 -7.76 8.91
N HIS A 68 -3.40 -7.73 9.96
CA HIS A 68 -3.52 -8.61 11.10
C HIS A 68 -3.75 -7.88 12.44
N GLY A 69 -3.74 -6.54 12.43
CA GLY A 69 -3.92 -5.75 13.64
C GLY A 69 -2.67 -5.68 14.53
N GLU A 70 -1.48 -5.83 13.94
CA GLU A 70 -0.22 -5.92 14.69
C GLU A 70 0.48 -4.56 14.91
N TYR A 71 0.20 -3.55 14.09
CA TYR A 71 0.90 -2.27 14.14
C TYR A 71 0.32 -1.33 15.20
N SER A 72 1.19 -0.46 15.73
CA SER A 72 0.83 0.56 16.73
C SER A 72 0.85 1.95 16.12
N GLY A 73 -0.12 2.79 16.51
CA GLY A 73 -0.29 4.15 16.00
C GLY A 73 -1.69 4.68 16.24
N VAL A 74 -2.06 5.74 15.55
CA VAL A 74 -3.46 6.21 15.50
C VAL A 74 -4.24 5.22 14.65
N ARG A 75 -4.98 4.33 15.30
CA ARG A 75 -5.68 3.23 14.66
C ARG A 75 -7.04 3.67 14.16
N LEU A 76 -7.33 3.38 12.90
CA LEU A 76 -8.59 3.63 12.22
C LEU A 76 -9.13 2.31 11.68
N ASP A 77 -10.30 1.91 12.17
CA ASP A 77 -11.00 0.74 11.64
C ASP A 77 -11.39 1.01 10.18
N ALA A 78 -10.97 0.14 9.27
CA ALA A 78 -11.20 0.31 7.83
C ALA A 78 -12.70 0.37 7.49
N ARG A 79 -13.59 -0.24 8.28
CA ARG A 79 -15.05 -0.17 8.13
C ARG A 79 -15.62 1.22 8.38
N LEU A 80 -14.88 2.07 9.10
CA LEU A 80 -15.29 3.44 9.40
C LEU A 80 -14.80 4.44 8.37
N LEU A 81 -13.94 4.03 7.43
CA LEU A 81 -13.41 4.92 6.40
C LEU A 81 -14.47 5.17 5.33
N LYS A 82 -14.67 6.44 5.02
CA LYS A 82 -15.47 6.91 3.90
C LYS A 82 -14.54 7.24 2.73
N PHE A 83 -14.71 6.54 1.63
CA PHE A 83 -13.98 6.80 0.39
C PHE A 83 -14.82 7.69 -0.51
N ASP A 84 -14.28 8.84 -0.89
CA ASP A 84 -14.92 9.74 -1.86
C ASP A 84 -14.58 9.26 -3.28
N VAL A 85 -15.32 8.25 -3.73
CA VAL A 85 -15.10 7.62 -5.04
C VAL A 85 -15.39 8.57 -6.21
N GLY A 86 -16.11 9.65 -5.96
CA GLY A 86 -16.37 10.70 -6.96
C GLY A 86 -15.15 11.52 -7.33
N LYS A 87 -14.11 11.50 -6.50
CA LYS A 87 -12.82 12.16 -6.77
C LYS A 87 -11.90 11.36 -7.69
N PHE A 88 -12.21 10.11 -7.96
CA PHE A 88 -11.42 9.30 -8.87
C PHE A 88 -11.80 9.55 -10.33
N ASP A 89 -10.80 9.55 -11.19
CA ASP A 89 -11.05 9.35 -12.62
C ASP A 89 -11.84 8.06 -12.84
N LYS A 90 -12.76 8.04 -13.80
CA LYS A 90 -13.65 6.91 -14.04
C LYS A 90 -12.90 5.64 -14.43
N LYS A 91 -11.80 5.78 -15.16
CA LYS A 91 -10.95 4.63 -15.53
C LYS A 91 -10.24 4.08 -14.30
N LEU A 92 -9.62 4.96 -13.50
CA LEU A 92 -8.98 4.55 -12.23
C LEU A 92 -10.00 3.91 -11.28
N LEU A 93 -11.21 4.47 -11.17
CA LEU A 93 -12.27 3.88 -10.34
C LEU A 93 -12.64 2.47 -10.80
N ALA A 94 -12.84 2.29 -12.12
CA ALA A 94 -13.17 0.97 -12.67
C ALA A 94 -12.05 -0.05 -12.40
N GLU A 95 -10.80 0.36 -12.55
CA GLU A 95 -9.63 -0.49 -12.25
C GLU A 95 -9.56 -0.85 -10.76
N VAL A 96 -9.67 0.13 -9.87
CA VAL A 96 -9.60 -0.10 -8.41
C VAL A 96 -10.73 -1.03 -7.96
N VAL A 97 -11.97 -0.77 -8.39
CA VAL A 97 -13.12 -1.63 -8.05
C VAL A 97 -12.96 -3.01 -8.69
N GLY A 98 -12.61 -3.05 -9.97
CA GLY A 98 -12.44 -4.32 -10.68
C GLY A 98 -11.37 -5.22 -10.10
N LEU A 99 -10.20 -4.67 -9.80
CA LEU A 99 -9.11 -5.40 -9.15
C LEU A 99 -9.48 -5.82 -7.72
N GLY A 100 -10.15 -4.94 -6.97
CA GLY A 100 -10.65 -5.26 -5.63
C GLY A 100 -11.61 -6.44 -5.63
N LEU A 101 -12.52 -6.48 -6.59
CA LEU A 101 -13.51 -7.55 -6.77
C LEU A 101 -12.97 -8.77 -7.55
N ASN A 102 -11.69 -8.79 -7.90
CA ASN A 102 -11.07 -9.85 -8.69
C ASN A 102 -11.77 -10.10 -10.04
N LEU A 103 -12.08 -9.03 -10.76
CA LEU A 103 -12.65 -9.09 -12.10
C LEU A 103 -11.54 -9.30 -13.14
N ASN A 104 -11.90 -9.94 -14.26
CA ASN A 104 -11.02 -10.00 -15.44
C ASN A 104 -11.10 -8.69 -16.25
N GLU A 105 -10.14 -8.50 -17.14
CA GLU A 105 -10.03 -7.28 -17.96
C GLU A 105 -11.31 -6.94 -18.76
N PRO A 106 -11.99 -7.88 -19.45
CA PRO A 106 -13.25 -7.59 -20.12
C PRO A 106 -14.34 -7.04 -19.17
N SER A 107 -14.43 -7.59 -17.96
CA SER A 107 -15.39 -7.15 -16.95
C SER A 107 -15.03 -5.77 -16.37
N ILE A 108 -13.74 -5.46 -16.22
CA ILE A 108 -13.27 -4.13 -15.82
C ILE A 108 -13.62 -3.10 -16.90
N TYR A 109 -13.40 -3.42 -18.18
CA TYR A 109 -13.77 -2.56 -19.29
C TYR A 109 -15.29 -2.37 -19.38
N PHE A 110 -16.07 -3.43 -19.16
CA PHE A 110 -17.53 -3.35 -19.08
C PHE A 110 -17.98 -2.42 -17.95
N LEU A 111 -17.41 -2.56 -16.77
CA LEU A 111 -17.64 -1.67 -15.63
C LEU A 111 -17.31 -0.22 -15.97
N TYR A 112 -16.16 0.04 -16.60
CA TYR A 112 -15.79 1.39 -17.05
C TYR A 112 -16.84 1.98 -18.01
N ARG A 113 -17.31 1.21 -18.99
CA ARG A 113 -18.36 1.66 -19.93
C ARG A 113 -19.64 2.06 -19.18
N ALA A 114 -20.06 1.30 -18.20
CA ALA A 114 -21.26 1.55 -17.42
C ALA A 114 -21.15 2.84 -16.58
N ILE A 115 -19.99 3.12 -15.98
CA ILE A 115 -19.82 4.28 -15.08
C ILE A 115 -19.32 5.55 -15.78
N LYS A 116 -18.85 5.44 -17.04
CA LYS A 116 -18.18 6.53 -17.77
C LYS A 116 -18.95 7.84 -17.76
N SER A 117 -20.25 7.79 -18.02
CA SER A 117 -21.12 8.98 -18.12
C SER A 117 -21.99 9.20 -16.87
N ALA A 118 -21.92 8.30 -15.89
CA ALA A 118 -22.71 8.37 -14.67
C ALA A 118 -22.11 9.33 -13.64
N LYS A 119 -22.96 9.98 -12.86
CA LYS A 119 -22.54 10.73 -11.68
C LYS A 119 -22.33 9.73 -10.55
N ILE A 120 -21.09 9.53 -10.14
CA ILE A 120 -20.70 8.59 -9.12
C ILE A 120 -20.16 9.35 -7.90
N SER A 121 -20.68 9.07 -6.72
CA SER A 121 -20.23 9.61 -5.44
C SER A 121 -20.00 8.49 -4.41
N THR A 122 -20.70 7.36 -4.58
CA THR A 122 -20.65 6.19 -3.69
C THR A 122 -20.47 4.90 -4.50
N LEU A 123 -20.17 3.79 -3.83
CA LEU A 123 -20.18 2.46 -4.47
C LEU A 123 -21.59 2.03 -4.88
N GLY A 124 -22.61 2.46 -4.15
CA GLY A 124 -24.01 2.26 -4.55
C GLY A 124 -24.35 2.94 -5.88
N ASP A 125 -23.78 4.12 -6.17
CA ASP A 125 -23.94 4.77 -7.47
C ASP A 125 -23.28 3.94 -8.58
N VAL A 126 -22.17 3.24 -8.29
CA VAL A 126 -21.54 2.31 -9.25
C VAL A 126 -22.49 1.14 -9.55
N ALA A 127 -23.09 0.54 -8.52
CA ALA A 127 -24.05 -0.55 -8.67
C ALA A 127 -25.28 -0.09 -9.48
N LYS A 128 -25.81 1.09 -9.16
CA LYS A 128 -26.94 1.68 -9.89
C LYS A 128 -26.60 1.95 -11.35
N ALA A 129 -25.43 2.54 -11.63
CA ALA A 129 -24.99 2.80 -13.01
C ALA A 129 -24.83 1.50 -13.82
N LEU A 130 -24.39 0.42 -13.18
CA LEU A 130 -24.36 -0.92 -13.79
C LEU A 130 -25.78 -1.44 -14.05
N ASP A 131 -26.69 -1.27 -13.10
CA ASP A 131 -28.07 -1.75 -13.25
C ASP A 131 -28.82 -1.02 -14.37
N ASP A 132 -28.63 0.28 -14.49
CA ASP A 132 -29.19 1.12 -15.54
C ASP A 132 -28.52 0.91 -16.91
N PHE A 133 -27.33 0.28 -16.98
CA PHE A 133 -26.56 0.11 -18.20
C PHE A 133 -27.22 -0.93 -19.12
N LEU A 134 -27.53 -0.51 -20.33
CA LEU A 134 -28.15 -1.38 -21.35
C LEU A 134 -27.13 -2.42 -21.85
N VAL A 135 -27.56 -3.65 -21.90
CA VAL A 135 -26.80 -4.82 -22.38
C VAL A 135 -27.42 -5.40 -23.64
N ALA A 136 -26.58 -5.78 -24.59
CA ALA A 136 -27.03 -6.27 -25.88
C ALA A 136 -26.79 -7.78 -26.06
N THR A 137 -25.87 -8.36 -25.32
CA THR A 137 -25.47 -9.76 -25.49
C THR A 137 -25.64 -10.54 -24.18
N ARG A 138 -25.78 -11.87 -24.31
CA ARG A 138 -25.83 -12.78 -23.15
C ARG A 138 -24.59 -12.65 -22.27
N SER A 139 -23.42 -12.50 -22.86
CA SER A 139 -22.16 -12.33 -22.12
C SER A 139 -22.16 -11.05 -21.30
N GLU A 140 -22.69 -9.94 -21.84
CA GLU A 140 -22.82 -8.69 -21.08
C GLU A 140 -23.81 -8.83 -19.91
N VAL A 141 -24.92 -9.57 -20.10
CA VAL A 141 -25.87 -9.87 -19.00
C VAL A 141 -25.18 -10.64 -17.88
N GLU A 142 -24.40 -11.68 -18.23
CA GLU A 142 -23.68 -12.49 -17.26
C GLU A 142 -22.59 -11.68 -16.53
N MET A 143 -21.84 -10.84 -17.24
CA MET A 143 -20.84 -9.92 -16.64
C MET A 143 -21.52 -8.92 -15.69
N LYS A 144 -22.59 -8.27 -16.13
CA LYS A 144 -23.35 -7.33 -15.31
C LYS A 144 -23.80 -7.97 -14.00
N ALA A 145 -24.46 -9.12 -14.06
CA ALA A 145 -24.94 -9.84 -12.89
C ALA A 145 -23.79 -10.26 -11.95
N ALA A 146 -22.67 -10.72 -12.51
CA ALA A 146 -21.52 -11.12 -11.73
C ALA A 146 -20.86 -9.95 -11.00
N ILE A 147 -20.77 -8.77 -11.63
CA ILE A 147 -20.18 -7.57 -11.03
C ILE A 147 -21.10 -7.04 -9.93
N ILE A 148 -22.41 -6.87 -10.21
CA ILE A 148 -23.38 -6.37 -9.22
C ILE A 148 -23.36 -7.25 -7.98
N ARG A 149 -23.48 -8.56 -8.13
CA ARG A 149 -23.44 -9.49 -6.99
C ARG A 149 -22.20 -9.33 -6.12
N ARG A 150 -21.01 -9.19 -6.73
CA ARG A 150 -19.76 -9.02 -5.97
C ARG A 150 -19.68 -7.64 -5.31
N LEU A 151 -20.19 -6.61 -5.99
CA LEU A 151 -20.20 -5.24 -5.47
C LEU A 151 -21.12 -5.11 -4.27
N GLU A 152 -22.31 -5.73 -4.28
CA GLU A 152 -23.24 -5.74 -3.17
C GLU A 152 -22.64 -6.32 -1.90
N TYR A 153 -21.84 -7.38 -2.00
CA TYR A 153 -21.16 -7.98 -0.83
C TYR A 153 -20.22 -7.00 -0.12
N VAL A 154 -19.60 -6.08 -0.84
CA VAL A 154 -18.58 -5.17 -0.27
C VAL A 154 -19.12 -3.77 -0.04
N ALA A 155 -20.11 -3.31 -0.78
CA ALA A 155 -20.62 -1.94 -0.73
C ALA A 155 -21.15 -1.57 0.66
N ASP A 156 -21.93 -2.44 1.27
CA ASP A 156 -22.53 -2.25 2.60
C ASP A 156 -21.49 -1.89 3.68
N VAL A 157 -20.30 -2.46 3.60
CA VAL A 157 -19.24 -2.22 4.58
C VAL A 157 -18.71 -0.79 4.45
N PHE A 158 -18.51 -0.32 3.21
CA PHE A 158 -17.88 0.97 2.95
C PHE A 158 -18.86 2.15 2.92
N GLU A 159 -20.15 1.91 2.67
CA GLU A 159 -21.17 2.96 2.70
C GLU A 159 -21.49 3.46 4.11
N ARG A 160 -21.24 2.63 5.12
CA ARG A 160 -21.41 2.99 6.54
C ARG A 160 -20.28 3.84 7.09
N GLY A 161 -19.21 4.04 6.33
CA GLY A 161 -18.05 4.82 6.72
C GLY A 161 -18.40 6.29 6.98
N LYS A 162 -17.88 6.83 8.10
CA LYS A 162 -18.11 8.23 8.50
C LYS A 162 -16.83 9.06 8.52
N VAL A 163 -15.67 8.41 8.59
CA VAL A 163 -14.37 9.08 8.68
C VAL A 163 -13.79 9.23 7.28
N PRO A 164 -13.62 10.45 6.76
CA PRO A 164 -12.99 10.64 5.45
C PRO A 164 -11.60 10.02 5.42
N VAL A 165 -11.26 9.29 4.35
CA VAL A 165 -9.95 8.65 4.20
C VAL A 165 -8.80 9.66 4.28
N GLU A 166 -9.04 10.90 3.89
CA GLU A 166 -8.06 11.99 3.97
C GLU A 166 -7.64 12.31 5.40
N ALA A 167 -8.43 11.95 6.41
CA ALA A 167 -8.03 12.07 7.82
C ALA A 167 -6.81 11.22 8.15
N VAL A 168 -6.64 10.07 7.47
CA VAL A 168 -5.46 9.21 7.58
C VAL A 168 -4.19 9.96 7.18
N PHE A 169 -4.27 10.79 6.13
CA PHE A 169 -3.12 11.49 5.53
C PHE A 169 -2.75 12.79 6.24
N LYS A 170 -3.64 13.32 7.07
CA LYS A 170 -3.39 14.53 7.88
C LYS A 170 -2.62 14.24 9.16
N THR A 171 -2.52 13.00 9.54
CA THR A 171 -1.79 12.57 10.73
C THR A 171 -0.29 12.73 10.52
N ARG A 172 0.36 13.58 11.30
CA ARG A 172 1.84 13.75 11.29
C ARG A 172 2.57 12.63 12.03
N ARG A 173 1.89 11.56 12.36
CA ARG A 173 2.38 10.39 13.09
C ARG A 173 2.11 9.13 12.27
N VAL A 174 2.09 7.99 12.93
CA VAL A 174 1.74 6.72 12.32
C VAL A 174 0.22 6.56 12.35
N ALA A 175 -0.41 6.60 11.19
CA ALA A 175 -1.82 6.25 11.01
C ALA A 175 -1.91 4.78 10.59
N VAL A 176 -2.68 3.98 11.31
CA VAL A 176 -2.85 2.55 11.04
C VAL A 176 -4.28 2.33 10.55
N VAL A 177 -4.41 1.93 9.30
CA VAL A 177 -5.67 1.44 8.72
C VAL A 177 -5.79 -0.03 9.10
N ASP A 178 -6.65 -0.32 10.07
CA ASP A 178 -6.88 -1.66 10.60
C ASP A 178 -7.81 -2.45 9.68
N LEU A 179 -7.23 -3.31 8.85
CA LEU A 179 -7.93 -4.21 7.95
C LEU A 179 -8.37 -5.52 8.64
N SER A 180 -7.87 -5.80 9.85
CA SER A 180 -8.17 -7.06 10.56
C SER A 180 -9.65 -7.21 10.90
N LYS A 181 -10.39 -6.09 10.95
CA LYS A 181 -11.82 -6.05 11.25
C LYS A 181 -12.71 -6.33 10.04
N LEU A 182 -12.17 -6.28 8.84
CA LEU A 182 -12.86 -6.70 7.62
C LEU A 182 -12.88 -8.24 7.56
N ARG A 183 -14.00 -8.80 7.16
CA ARG A 183 -14.22 -10.26 7.18
C ARG A 183 -13.80 -10.94 5.90
N LEU A 184 -14.12 -10.31 4.76
CA LEU A 184 -13.83 -10.87 3.45
C LEU A 184 -12.44 -10.43 2.97
N TYR A 185 -11.80 -11.30 2.22
CA TYR A 185 -10.52 -11.00 1.58
C TYR A 185 -10.65 -9.85 0.59
N GLU A 186 -11.71 -9.82 -0.18
CA GLU A 186 -12.05 -8.79 -1.17
C GLU A 186 -12.25 -7.43 -0.51
N GLU A 187 -12.88 -7.38 0.68
CA GLU A 187 -13.01 -6.13 1.45
C GLU A 187 -11.65 -5.56 1.82
N LYS A 188 -10.72 -6.40 2.30
CA LYS A 188 -9.36 -5.97 2.65
C LYS A 188 -8.59 -5.47 1.44
N VAL A 189 -8.67 -6.18 0.32
CA VAL A 189 -8.01 -5.77 -0.93
C VAL A 189 -8.59 -4.45 -1.41
N LEU A 190 -9.92 -4.33 -1.49
CA LEU A 190 -10.59 -3.13 -1.97
C LEU A 190 -10.28 -1.91 -1.10
N ALA A 191 -10.33 -2.06 0.25
CA ALA A 191 -9.93 -1.00 1.17
C ALA A 191 -8.48 -0.56 0.94
N SER A 192 -7.56 -1.53 0.77
CA SER A 192 -6.14 -1.24 0.52
C SER A 192 -5.94 -0.45 -0.78
N LEU A 193 -6.63 -0.84 -1.86
CA LEU A 193 -6.57 -0.16 -3.15
C LEU A 193 -7.19 1.25 -3.09
N PHE A 194 -8.29 1.42 -2.38
CA PHE A 194 -8.89 2.74 -2.18
C PHE A 194 -7.98 3.67 -1.36
N VAL A 195 -7.35 3.18 -0.30
CA VAL A 195 -6.38 3.97 0.47
C VAL A 195 -5.19 4.36 -0.41
N LEU A 196 -4.65 3.43 -1.18
CA LEU A 196 -3.52 3.69 -2.09
C LEU A 196 -3.89 4.75 -3.14
N ALA A 197 -5.03 4.60 -3.82
CA ALA A 197 -5.48 5.54 -4.84
C ALA A 197 -5.82 6.93 -4.24
N SER A 198 -6.45 6.97 -3.06
CA SER A 198 -6.74 8.21 -2.35
C SER A 198 -5.47 8.93 -1.90
N LEU A 199 -4.47 8.18 -1.41
CA LEU A 199 -3.17 8.73 -1.02
C LEU A 199 -2.41 9.28 -2.24
N TYR A 200 -2.43 8.55 -3.35
CA TYR A 200 -1.86 9.02 -4.61
C TYR A 200 -2.48 10.36 -5.03
N ASN A 201 -3.81 10.45 -5.10
CA ASN A 201 -4.50 11.69 -5.45
C ASN A 201 -4.19 12.83 -4.47
N HIS A 202 -4.14 12.54 -3.17
CA HIS A 202 -3.80 13.52 -2.15
C HIS A 202 -2.40 14.09 -2.34
N LEU A 203 -1.42 13.25 -2.65
CA LEU A 203 -0.03 13.65 -2.85
C LEU A 203 0.18 14.33 -4.20
N ALA A 204 -0.46 13.86 -5.27
CA ALA A 204 -0.41 14.47 -6.59
C ALA A 204 -0.88 15.92 -6.55
N ASN A 205 -1.93 16.21 -5.77
CA ASN A 205 -2.44 17.58 -5.57
C ASN A 205 -1.49 18.49 -4.76
N ARG A 206 -0.50 17.93 -4.03
CA ARG A 206 0.52 18.69 -3.30
C ARG A 206 1.74 19.03 -4.13
N GLY A 207 1.89 18.39 -5.28
CA GLY A 207 3.00 18.59 -6.20
C GLY A 207 4.22 17.71 -5.93
N VAL A 208 5.20 17.80 -6.83
CA VAL A 208 6.41 16.97 -6.84
C VAL A 208 7.32 17.27 -5.66
N SER A 209 7.87 16.22 -5.04
CA SER A 209 8.83 16.29 -3.95
C SER A 209 10.04 15.40 -4.23
N LYS A 210 11.23 15.99 -4.23
CA LYS A 210 12.49 15.23 -4.41
C LYS A 210 12.89 14.45 -3.16
N ARG A 211 12.44 14.88 -1.97
CA ARG A 211 12.78 14.23 -0.70
C ARG A 211 11.63 13.36 -0.20
N PRO A 212 11.93 12.24 0.47
CA PRO A 212 10.92 11.47 1.18
C PRO A 212 10.19 12.35 2.20
N ASN A 213 8.86 12.37 2.14
CA ASN A 213 8.02 13.15 3.06
C ASN A 213 6.93 12.32 3.75
N ALA A 214 6.71 11.10 3.28
CA ALA A 214 5.77 10.16 3.86
C ALA A 214 6.15 8.71 3.54
N LEU A 215 5.70 7.79 4.39
CA LEU A 215 5.89 6.36 4.24
C LEU A 215 4.52 5.66 4.16
N LEU A 216 4.31 4.84 3.13
CA LEU A 216 3.21 3.90 3.07
C LEU A 216 3.76 2.50 3.37
N VAL A 217 3.21 1.86 4.39
CA VAL A 217 3.57 0.48 4.73
C VAL A 217 2.43 -0.44 4.35
N VAL A 218 2.70 -1.43 3.53
CA VAL A 218 1.73 -2.43 3.09
C VAL A 218 2.13 -3.76 3.68
N ASP A 219 1.41 -4.17 4.71
CA ASP A 219 1.54 -5.52 5.26
C ASP A 219 0.85 -6.53 4.36
N GLU A 220 1.36 -7.78 4.31
CA GLU A 220 0.89 -8.82 3.38
C GLU A 220 0.78 -8.32 1.93
N ALA A 221 1.80 -7.60 1.46
CA ALA A 221 1.78 -6.87 0.19
C ALA A 221 1.51 -7.77 -1.04
N GLN A 222 1.81 -9.07 -0.98
CA GLN A 222 1.49 -10.02 -2.04
C GLN A 222 0.00 -10.05 -2.39
N ASN A 223 -0.87 -9.71 -1.44
CA ASN A 223 -2.32 -9.72 -1.65
C ASN A 223 -2.80 -8.63 -2.61
N ILE A 224 -2.09 -7.51 -2.68
CA ILE A 224 -2.41 -6.41 -3.61
C ILE A 224 -1.50 -6.38 -4.84
N LEU A 225 -0.24 -6.81 -4.72
CA LEU A 225 0.70 -6.79 -5.84
C LEU A 225 0.30 -7.73 -6.99
N LYS A 226 -0.43 -8.80 -6.69
CA LYS A 226 -0.97 -9.75 -7.67
C LYS A 226 -2.14 -9.17 -8.48
N ARG A 227 -2.63 -7.97 -8.13
CA ARG A 227 -3.86 -7.40 -8.69
C ARG A 227 -3.68 -6.56 -9.95
N GLY A 228 -2.48 -6.50 -10.51
CA GLY A 228 -2.27 -5.91 -11.83
C GLY A 228 -1.40 -4.65 -11.87
N ASP A 229 -1.28 -4.12 -13.09
CA ASP A 229 -0.35 -3.04 -13.42
C ASP A 229 -0.70 -1.69 -12.80
N VAL A 230 -1.99 -1.43 -12.54
CA VAL A 230 -2.43 -0.19 -11.90
C VAL A 230 -1.83 -0.03 -10.50
N VAL A 231 -1.75 -1.13 -9.72
CA VAL A 231 -1.11 -1.09 -8.40
C VAL A 231 0.37 -0.71 -8.53
N ARG A 232 1.07 -1.31 -9.49
CA ARG A 232 2.47 -0.98 -9.80
C ARG A 232 2.63 0.45 -10.27
N TYR A 233 1.76 0.91 -11.16
CA TYR A 233 1.75 2.29 -11.61
C TYR A 233 1.60 3.28 -10.44
N LEU A 234 0.59 3.12 -9.59
CA LEU A 234 0.39 3.98 -8.42
C LEU A 234 1.58 3.94 -7.46
N PHE A 235 2.21 2.79 -7.33
CA PHE A 235 3.41 2.59 -6.53
C PHE A 235 4.59 3.44 -7.06
N PHE A 236 4.91 3.33 -8.36
CA PHE A 236 6.04 4.07 -8.94
C PHE A 236 5.77 5.57 -9.06
N GLU A 237 4.57 5.96 -9.48
CA GLU A 237 4.21 7.37 -9.61
C GLU A 237 4.23 8.10 -8.27
N SER A 238 3.84 7.45 -7.19
CA SER A 238 3.84 8.03 -5.84
C SER A 238 5.23 8.50 -5.39
N ALA A 239 6.29 7.86 -5.88
CA ALA A 239 7.67 8.24 -5.60
C ALA A 239 8.00 9.68 -5.99
N LYS A 240 7.42 10.18 -7.10
CA LYS A 240 7.59 11.56 -7.58
C LYS A 240 7.09 12.60 -6.60
N TYR A 241 6.11 12.23 -5.78
CA TYR A 241 5.48 13.10 -4.78
C TYR A 241 6.08 12.92 -3.38
N GLY A 242 7.21 12.23 -3.27
CA GLY A 242 7.92 12.02 -2.01
C GLY A 242 7.39 10.86 -1.16
N LEU A 243 6.45 10.05 -1.66
CA LEU A 243 6.02 8.85 -0.95
C LEU A 243 7.06 7.73 -1.13
N ARG A 244 7.46 7.14 -0.02
CA ARG A 244 8.18 5.87 -0.04
C ARG A 244 7.25 4.75 0.39
N VAL A 245 7.26 3.66 -0.36
CA VAL A 245 6.43 2.50 -0.04
C VAL A 245 7.32 1.40 0.52
N MET A 246 6.90 0.86 1.66
CA MET A 246 7.52 -0.31 2.29
C MET A 246 6.56 -1.50 2.16
N LEU A 247 6.97 -2.47 1.37
CA LEU A 247 6.24 -3.72 1.18
C LEU A 247 6.74 -4.76 2.15
N VAL A 248 5.84 -5.30 2.96
CA VAL A 248 6.13 -6.44 3.86
C VAL A 248 5.42 -7.66 3.28
N THR A 249 6.18 -8.67 2.89
CA THR A 249 5.65 -9.80 2.10
C THR A 249 6.32 -11.12 2.44
N ASN A 250 5.60 -12.21 2.25
CA ASN A 250 6.13 -13.58 2.34
C ASN A 250 6.69 -14.08 0.99
N GLU A 251 6.35 -13.40 -0.09
CA GLU A 251 6.74 -13.76 -1.45
C GLU A 251 7.69 -12.71 -2.03
N MET A 252 8.49 -13.10 -3.00
CA MET A 252 9.33 -12.16 -3.73
C MET A 252 8.45 -11.34 -4.69
N PRO A 253 8.47 -9.99 -4.61
CA PRO A 253 7.75 -9.16 -5.55
C PRO A 253 8.26 -9.28 -6.99
N PRO A 254 7.48 -8.85 -7.99
CA PRO A 254 7.93 -8.76 -9.38
C PRO A 254 9.23 -8.00 -9.55
N GLY A 255 10.02 -8.34 -10.58
CA GLY A 255 11.37 -7.81 -10.81
C GLY A 255 11.42 -6.30 -10.99
N ASP A 256 10.42 -5.70 -11.61
CA ASP A 256 10.29 -4.26 -11.78
C ASP A 256 10.22 -3.52 -10.43
N ILE A 257 9.49 -4.06 -9.45
CA ILE A 257 9.44 -3.53 -8.07
C ILE A 257 10.81 -3.64 -7.40
N LEU A 258 11.48 -4.79 -7.57
CA LEU A 258 12.79 -5.04 -6.95
C LEU A 258 13.87 -4.07 -7.43
N VAL A 259 13.89 -3.75 -8.73
CA VAL A 259 14.87 -2.80 -9.32
C VAL A 259 14.74 -1.40 -8.72
N HIS A 260 13.54 -0.99 -8.35
CA HIS A 260 13.26 0.33 -7.76
C HIS A 260 13.24 0.34 -6.23
N SER A 261 13.66 -0.76 -5.59
CA SER A 261 13.57 -0.93 -4.14
C SER A 261 14.88 -1.42 -3.52
N TYR A 262 15.09 -1.10 -2.26
CA TYR A 262 16.01 -1.83 -1.40
C TYR A 262 15.32 -3.06 -0.84
N VAL A 263 15.99 -4.20 -0.87
CA VAL A 263 15.39 -5.47 -0.43
C VAL A 263 16.07 -5.93 0.86
N VAL A 264 15.28 -6.09 1.92
CA VAL A 264 15.73 -6.72 3.15
C VAL A 264 15.11 -8.10 3.26
N MET A 265 15.95 -9.11 3.14
CA MET A 265 15.57 -10.52 3.29
C MET A 265 15.76 -10.97 4.74
N THR A 266 14.66 -11.28 5.44
CA THR A 266 14.71 -11.77 6.81
C THR A 266 14.80 -13.29 6.83
N ARG A 267 15.92 -13.86 7.34
CA ARG A 267 16.18 -15.31 7.42
C ARG A 267 15.91 -16.04 6.09
N PRO A 268 16.69 -15.77 5.05
CA PRO A 268 16.46 -16.42 3.75
C PRO A 268 16.54 -17.95 3.86
N HIS A 269 15.66 -18.63 3.12
CA HIS A 269 15.61 -20.10 3.07
C HIS A 269 16.80 -20.74 2.32
N PHE A 270 17.60 -19.93 1.61
CA PHE A 270 18.67 -20.47 0.76
C PHE A 270 19.91 -20.76 1.60
N THR A 271 20.13 -22.02 1.87
CA THR A 271 21.21 -22.58 2.69
C THR A 271 22.60 -22.49 2.06
N TYR A 272 22.73 -22.05 0.83
CA TYR A 272 24.01 -22.15 0.09
C TYR A 272 24.94 -20.95 0.24
N THR A 273 24.49 -19.80 0.74
CA THR A 273 25.32 -18.58 0.84
C THR A 273 25.22 -17.83 2.17
N PHE A 274 24.22 -18.09 3.00
CA PHE A 274 23.99 -17.37 4.26
C PHE A 274 23.81 -18.36 5.42
N SER A 275 24.37 -18.02 6.59
CA SER A 275 24.02 -18.77 7.80
C SER A 275 22.52 -18.59 8.07
N ALA A 276 21.81 -19.66 8.40
CA ALA A 276 20.36 -19.71 8.61
C ALA A 276 19.79 -18.71 9.64
N LYS A 277 20.63 -17.95 10.33
CA LYS A 277 20.27 -16.94 11.33
C LYS A 277 20.48 -15.50 10.87
N ARG A 278 21.11 -15.28 9.72
CA ARG A 278 21.41 -13.93 9.23
C ARG A 278 20.34 -13.45 8.26
N SER A 279 20.17 -12.14 8.21
CA SER A 279 19.36 -11.43 7.23
C SER A 279 20.28 -10.77 6.21
N ALA A 280 19.76 -10.36 5.07
CA ALA A 280 20.53 -9.69 4.03
C ALA A 280 19.82 -8.40 3.57
N LEU A 281 20.60 -7.33 3.38
CA LEU A 281 20.20 -6.12 2.67
C LEU A 281 20.80 -6.19 1.25
N ILE A 282 19.95 -6.07 0.26
CA ILE A 282 20.35 -6.00 -1.15
C ILE A 282 20.13 -4.57 -1.63
N ARG A 283 21.23 -3.93 -2.06
CA ARG A 283 21.22 -2.59 -2.66
C ARG A 283 22.27 -2.50 -3.75
N ASP A 284 21.92 -1.87 -4.89
CA ASP A 284 22.83 -1.62 -6.01
C ASP A 284 23.62 -2.88 -6.43
N ASN A 285 22.92 -4.01 -6.54
CA ASN A 285 23.48 -5.35 -6.85
C ASN A 285 24.52 -5.87 -5.83
N LYS A 286 24.61 -5.25 -4.66
CA LYS A 286 25.46 -5.72 -3.56
C LYS A 286 24.60 -6.35 -2.46
N VAL A 287 25.10 -7.42 -1.89
CA VAL A 287 24.46 -8.12 -0.76
C VAL A 287 25.27 -7.87 0.49
N GLU A 288 24.62 -7.36 1.50
CA GLU A 288 25.22 -7.10 2.81
C GLU A 288 24.51 -7.93 3.88
N GLU A 289 25.25 -8.85 4.51
CA GLU A 289 24.74 -9.64 5.62
C GLU A 289 24.57 -8.79 6.87
N LEU A 290 23.51 -9.03 7.63
CA LEU A 290 23.25 -8.31 8.89
C LEU A 290 22.47 -9.15 9.90
N TRP A 291 22.62 -8.80 11.18
CA TRP A 291 21.74 -9.18 12.27
C TRP A 291 20.77 -8.02 12.52
N ILE A 292 19.47 -8.29 12.43
CA ILE A 292 18.42 -7.29 12.68
C ILE A 292 18.41 -6.98 14.19
N ILE A 293 18.55 -5.69 14.54
CA ILE A 293 18.54 -5.18 15.92
C ILE A 293 17.28 -4.35 16.19
#